data_9bd3fd50b4ceab67c83ceccea55942bd
#
_entry.id   9bd3fd50b4ceab67c83ceccea55942bd
#
_cell.length_a   1.000
_cell.length_b   1.000
_cell.length_c   1.000
_cell.angle_alpha   90.00
_cell.angle_beta   90.00
_cell.angle_gamma   90.00
#
_symmetry.space_group_name_H-M   'P 1'
#
loop_
_entity.id
_entity.type
_entity.pdbx_description
1 polymer ?
#
loop_
_entity_poly.entity_id
_entity_poly.type
_entity_poly.pdbx_seq_one_letter_code
_entity_poly.pdbx_strand_id
1 'polypeptide(L)'
;MKWPVRVKISVGLARGLAWLHHHNKRFRVFHHNISSKCILLDRNFEPKISNFGDAMFMNLMNGELLELGFDKKDVYSFGVVLIELVTGKETINASANSDRTPFSLRDAVDKSLIGLGFDGEIFEFLSIACKCVQSLPEQRPTMLQVYQTMRATGKKHGIVDDH
;
A
#
# COMPACT_ATOMS: atom_id res chain seq x y z
N MET A 1 11.25 -7.35 12.13
CA MET A 1 11.32 -5.92 11.70
C MET A 1 10.51 -5.09 12.69
N LYS A 2 11.09 -3.99 13.24
CA LYS A 2 10.43 -3.10 14.21
C LYS A 2 9.32 -2.29 13.54
N TRP A 3 8.29 -1.86 14.32
CA TRP A 3 7.14 -1.12 13.79
C TRP A 3 7.51 0.17 13.02
N PRO A 4 8.38 1.06 13.51
CA PRO A 4 8.75 2.27 12.76
C PRO A 4 9.31 2.00 11.36
N VAL A 5 10.03 0.89 11.18
CA VAL A 5 10.54 0.48 9.86
C VAL A 5 9.41 0.01 8.96
N ARG A 6 8.43 -0.73 9.50
CA ARG A 6 7.24 -1.15 8.73
C ARG A 6 6.41 0.05 8.29
N VAL A 7 6.24 1.04 9.17
CA VAL A 7 5.60 2.33 8.83
C VAL A 7 6.36 3.01 7.70
N LYS A 8 7.68 3.11 7.79
CA LYS A 8 8.52 3.75 6.79
C LYS A 8 8.34 3.10 5.41
N ILE A 9 8.42 1.78 5.35
CA ILE A 9 8.23 1.03 4.11
C ILE A 9 6.83 1.26 3.55
N SER A 10 5.79 1.15 4.38
CA SER A 10 4.40 1.29 3.95
C SER A 10 4.10 2.69 3.42
N VAL A 11 4.53 3.74 4.14
CA VAL A 11 4.29 5.14 3.73
C VAL A 11 5.08 5.48 2.48
N GLY A 12 6.35 5.05 2.39
CA GLY A 12 7.18 5.28 1.21
C GLY A 12 6.63 4.59 -0.03
N LEU A 13 6.15 3.35 0.10
CA LEU A 13 5.49 2.62 -1.00
C LEU A 13 4.19 3.32 -1.43
N ALA A 14 3.34 3.73 -0.48
CA ALA A 14 2.11 4.45 -0.77
C ALA A 14 2.39 5.78 -1.50
N ARG A 15 3.43 6.53 -1.07
CA ARG A 15 3.91 7.75 -1.71
C ARG A 15 4.35 7.49 -3.15
N GLY A 16 5.18 6.47 -3.37
CA GLY A 16 5.65 6.10 -4.70
C GLY A 16 4.52 5.74 -5.67
N LEU A 17 3.56 4.92 -5.23
CA LEU A 17 2.39 4.56 -6.04
C LEU A 17 1.46 5.75 -6.28
N ALA A 18 1.24 6.60 -5.28
CA ALA A 18 0.46 7.82 -5.44
C ALA A 18 1.10 8.76 -6.47
N TRP A 19 2.44 8.86 -6.46
CA TRP A 19 3.17 9.63 -7.46
C TRP A 19 3.01 9.04 -8.86
N LEU A 20 3.18 7.75 -9.06
CA LEU A 20 3.00 7.09 -10.35
C LEU A 20 1.59 7.30 -10.93
N HIS A 21 0.57 7.24 -10.06
CA HIS A 21 -0.83 7.37 -10.47
C HIS A 21 -1.31 8.82 -10.66
N HIS A 22 -0.69 9.81 -10.00
CA HIS A 22 -1.32 11.14 -9.88
C HIS A 22 -0.40 12.34 -10.17
N HIS A 23 0.94 12.16 -10.21
CA HIS A 23 1.85 13.31 -10.26
C HIS A 23 1.72 14.11 -11.56
N ASN A 24 1.35 13.46 -12.66
CA ASN A 24 1.24 14.11 -13.96
C ASN A 24 -0.21 14.11 -14.45
N LYS A 25 -0.70 15.27 -14.95
CA LYS A 25 -2.06 15.39 -15.47
C LYS A 25 -2.27 14.69 -16.81
N ARG A 26 -1.19 14.49 -17.58
CA ARG A 26 -1.25 13.90 -18.93
C ARG A 26 -0.88 12.43 -18.96
N PHE A 27 -0.01 12.00 -18.05
CA PHE A 27 0.53 10.65 -18.05
C PHE A 27 0.36 9.99 -16.68
N ARG A 28 0.02 8.72 -16.70
CA ARG A 28 -0.05 7.88 -15.51
C ARG A 28 0.68 6.58 -15.76
N VAL A 29 1.26 6.04 -14.71
CA VAL A 29 1.91 4.74 -14.74
C VAL A 29 1.21 3.84 -13.73
N PHE A 30 0.75 2.68 -14.18
CA PHE A 30 0.21 1.62 -13.35
C PHE A 30 1.18 0.45 -13.37
N HIS A 31 1.59 -0.02 -12.21
CA HIS A 31 2.64 -1.02 -12.08
C HIS A 31 2.16 -2.43 -12.43
N HIS A 32 0.94 -2.77 -12.06
CA HIS A 32 0.22 -4.01 -12.31
C HIS A 32 0.80 -5.29 -11.71
N ASN A 33 1.98 -5.23 -11.07
CA ASN A 33 2.63 -6.40 -10.47
C ASN A 33 3.30 -6.05 -9.12
N ILE A 34 2.65 -5.24 -8.29
CA ILE A 34 3.14 -4.91 -6.94
C ILE A 34 3.08 -6.14 -6.06
N SER A 35 4.19 -6.43 -5.38
CA SER A 35 4.32 -7.48 -4.37
C SER A 35 5.53 -7.17 -3.48
N SER A 36 5.70 -7.84 -2.37
CA SER A 36 6.89 -7.73 -1.52
C SER A 36 8.20 -7.99 -2.28
N LYS A 37 8.15 -8.82 -3.34
CA LYS A 37 9.31 -9.15 -4.20
C LYS A 37 9.75 -8.00 -5.12
N CYS A 38 8.86 -7.03 -5.37
CA CYS A 38 9.14 -5.86 -6.20
C CYS A 38 9.62 -4.66 -5.38
N ILE A 39 9.77 -4.79 -4.07
CA ILE A 39 10.15 -3.69 -3.18
C ILE A 39 11.58 -3.92 -2.71
N LEU A 40 12.47 -3.07 -3.19
CA LEU A 40 13.85 -3.02 -2.75
C LEU A 40 13.98 -2.02 -1.61
N LEU A 41 14.81 -2.34 -0.61
CA LEU A 41 15.10 -1.46 0.51
C LEU A 41 16.55 -0.99 0.44
N ASP A 42 16.77 0.31 0.57
CA ASP A 42 18.11 0.84 0.72
C ASP A 42 18.63 0.64 2.17
N ARG A 43 19.83 1.14 2.45
CA ARG A 43 20.49 1.02 3.78
C ARG A 43 19.70 1.71 4.91
N ASN A 44 18.83 2.65 4.55
CA ASN A 44 17.99 3.39 5.49
C ASN A 44 16.57 2.83 5.54
N PHE A 45 16.32 1.67 4.92
CA PHE A 45 14.99 1.06 4.76
C PHE A 45 14.02 1.94 3.95
N GLU A 46 14.53 2.81 3.06
CA GLU A 46 13.68 3.55 2.12
C GLU A 46 13.26 2.60 0.99
N PRO A 47 11.94 2.43 0.75
CA PRO A 47 11.48 1.52 -0.28
C PRO A 47 11.67 2.10 -1.68
N LYS A 48 12.08 1.23 -2.61
CA LYS A 48 12.18 1.50 -4.03
C LYS A 48 11.32 0.48 -4.78
N ILE A 49 10.38 0.96 -5.59
CA ILE A 49 9.57 0.10 -6.46
C ILE A 49 10.45 -0.35 -7.63
N SER A 50 10.42 -1.64 -7.93
CA SER A 50 11.18 -2.25 -9.02
C SER A 50 10.30 -3.19 -9.85
N ASN A 51 10.85 -3.81 -10.90
CA ASN A 51 10.15 -4.79 -11.74
C ASN A 51 8.96 -4.22 -12.53
N PHE A 52 9.20 -3.17 -13.29
CA PHE A 52 8.20 -2.49 -14.13
C PHE A 52 7.88 -3.23 -15.44
N GLY A 53 8.23 -4.51 -15.57
CA GLY A 53 8.01 -5.28 -16.80
C GLY A 53 6.56 -5.36 -17.27
N ASP A 54 5.61 -5.36 -16.33
CA ASP A 54 4.17 -5.40 -16.61
C ASP A 54 3.50 -4.02 -16.52
N ALA A 55 4.30 -2.97 -16.33
CA ALA A 55 3.75 -1.63 -16.11
C ALA A 55 3.07 -1.08 -17.37
N MET A 56 1.93 -0.44 -17.16
CA MET A 56 1.19 0.26 -18.19
C MET A 56 1.42 1.77 -18.10
N PHE A 57 1.85 2.35 -19.20
CA PHE A 57 1.97 3.80 -19.37
C PHE A 57 0.75 4.31 -20.12
N MET A 58 0.00 5.24 -19.50
CA MET A 58 -1.23 5.76 -20.07
C MET A 58 -1.13 7.26 -20.34
N ASN A 59 -1.50 7.65 -21.57
CA ASN A 59 -1.64 9.05 -21.96
C ASN A 59 -3.11 9.48 -21.85
N LEU A 60 -3.39 10.46 -20.99
CA LEU A 60 -4.74 10.95 -20.71
C LEU A 60 -5.22 12.05 -21.67
N MET A 61 -4.52 12.28 -22.78
CA MET A 61 -4.86 13.38 -23.72
C MET A 61 -6.29 13.31 -24.27
N ASN A 62 -6.93 12.16 -24.23
CA ASN A 62 -8.28 11.94 -24.79
C ASN A 62 -9.40 11.78 -23.75
N GLY A 63 -9.14 12.05 -22.47
CA GLY A 63 -10.20 12.13 -21.43
C GLY A 63 -10.98 10.86 -21.08
N GLU A 64 -10.85 9.78 -21.85
CA GLU A 64 -11.77 8.64 -21.81
C GLU A 64 -11.41 7.49 -20.86
N LEU A 65 -10.25 7.53 -20.17
CA LEU A 65 -9.69 6.32 -19.56
C LEU A 65 -9.64 6.30 -18.02
N LEU A 66 -10.19 7.31 -17.35
CA LEU A 66 -10.20 7.37 -15.88
C LEU A 66 -11.16 6.36 -15.22
N GLU A 67 -12.12 5.83 -15.98
CA GLU A 67 -13.15 4.91 -15.48
C GLU A 67 -12.75 3.42 -15.52
N LEU A 68 -11.64 3.06 -16.15
CA LEU A 68 -11.27 1.66 -16.35
C LEU A 68 -10.67 0.95 -15.14
N GLY A 69 -10.47 1.66 -14.02
CA GLY A 69 -10.02 1.05 -12.76
C GLY A 69 -8.64 0.38 -12.80
N PHE A 70 -7.77 0.76 -13.74
CA PHE A 70 -6.40 0.21 -13.85
C PHE A 70 -5.57 0.44 -12.59
N ASP A 71 -5.78 1.57 -11.90
CA ASP A 71 -5.16 1.90 -10.63
C ASP A 71 -5.56 0.94 -9.51
N LYS A 72 -6.77 0.36 -9.58
CA LYS A 72 -7.36 -0.46 -8.52
C LYS A 72 -6.66 -1.81 -8.33
N LYS A 73 -5.95 -2.29 -9.36
CA LYS A 73 -5.09 -3.48 -9.24
C LYS A 73 -3.88 -3.20 -8.34
N ASP A 74 -3.21 -2.07 -8.54
CA ASP A 74 -2.07 -1.66 -7.71
C ASP A 74 -2.51 -1.39 -6.27
N VAL A 75 -3.69 -0.77 -6.08
CA VAL A 75 -4.27 -0.54 -4.75
C VAL A 75 -4.50 -1.86 -4.02
N TYR A 76 -5.08 -2.86 -4.69
CA TYR A 76 -5.29 -4.18 -4.10
C TYR A 76 -3.95 -4.82 -3.69
N SER A 77 -2.99 -4.81 -4.60
CA SER A 77 -1.66 -5.37 -4.37
C SER A 77 -0.93 -4.65 -3.24
N PHE A 78 -1.04 -3.33 -3.15
CA PHE A 78 -0.55 -2.56 -2.01
C PHE A 78 -1.19 -3.02 -0.69
N GLY A 79 -2.51 -3.22 -0.68
CA GLY A 79 -3.22 -3.72 0.50
C GLY A 79 -2.70 -5.09 0.96
N VAL A 80 -2.39 -5.99 0.02
CA VAL A 80 -1.77 -7.29 0.33
C VAL A 80 -0.40 -7.11 0.97
N VAL A 81 0.47 -6.27 0.39
CA VAL A 81 1.80 -5.97 0.96
C VAL A 81 1.68 -5.35 2.36
N LEU A 82 0.69 -4.50 2.57
CA LEU A 82 0.46 -3.89 3.88
C LEU A 82 0.04 -4.94 4.93
N ILE A 83 -0.79 -5.93 4.55
CA ILE A 83 -1.12 -7.07 5.40
C ILE A 83 0.14 -7.88 5.72
N GLU A 84 1.00 -8.17 4.74
CA GLU A 84 2.26 -8.87 4.95
C GLU A 84 3.18 -8.13 5.93
N LEU A 85 3.27 -6.80 5.80
CA LEU A 85 4.06 -5.96 6.70
C LEU A 85 3.52 -5.96 8.13
N VAL A 86 2.21 -6.05 8.33
CA VAL A 86 1.60 -6.06 9.68
C VAL A 86 1.65 -7.45 10.30
N THR A 87 1.42 -8.50 9.52
CA THR A 87 1.37 -9.88 10.02
C THR A 87 2.75 -10.54 10.11
N GLY A 88 3.72 -10.03 9.36
CA GLY A 88 5.04 -10.65 9.23
C GLY A 88 5.03 -11.96 8.44
N LYS A 89 3.96 -12.25 7.71
CA LYS A 89 3.77 -13.49 6.94
C LYS A 89 3.52 -13.17 5.48
N GLU A 90 4.17 -13.89 4.57
CA GLU A 90 3.87 -13.82 3.14
C GLU A 90 2.44 -14.31 2.90
N THR A 91 1.65 -13.53 2.19
CA THR A 91 0.28 -13.89 1.83
C THR A 91 0.31 -14.74 0.57
N ILE A 92 0.61 -16.03 0.73
CA ILE A 92 0.52 -17.00 -0.36
C ILE A 92 -0.95 -17.24 -0.64
N ASN A 93 -1.39 -16.88 -1.84
CA ASN A 93 -2.76 -17.09 -2.34
C ASN A 93 -3.85 -16.60 -1.38
N ALA A 94 -4.05 -15.31 -1.37
CA ALA A 94 -5.29 -14.75 -0.88
C ALA A 94 -6.46 -15.18 -1.78
N SER A 95 -6.86 -16.45 -1.65
CA SER A 95 -8.13 -16.90 -2.22
C SER A 95 -9.25 -16.02 -1.69
N ALA A 96 -10.13 -15.59 -2.60
CA ALA A 96 -11.12 -14.54 -2.47
C ALA A 96 -12.23 -14.76 -1.41
N ASN A 97 -12.09 -15.71 -0.49
CA ASN A 97 -13.19 -16.23 0.34
C ASN A 97 -13.04 -16.02 1.84
N SER A 98 -12.14 -15.20 2.33
CA SER A 98 -12.13 -14.86 3.76
C SER A 98 -12.54 -13.42 3.97
N ASP A 99 -13.52 -13.24 4.83
CA ASP A 99 -14.01 -11.97 5.35
C ASP A 99 -12.84 -11.18 5.98
N ARG A 100 -12.16 -10.35 5.15
CA ARG A 100 -10.99 -9.58 5.56
C ARG A 100 -11.42 -8.28 6.22
N THR A 101 -11.94 -8.42 7.42
CA THR A 101 -12.18 -7.27 8.28
C THR A 101 -10.94 -6.97 9.14
N PRO A 102 -10.74 -5.73 9.61
CA PRO A 102 -9.67 -5.42 10.56
C PRO A 102 -9.73 -6.28 11.82
N PHE A 103 -10.92 -6.72 12.20
CA PHE A 103 -11.16 -7.62 13.34
C PHE A 103 -10.62 -9.02 13.09
N SER A 104 -10.88 -9.59 11.91
CA SER A 104 -10.41 -10.94 11.57
C SER A 104 -8.89 -11.01 11.37
N LEU A 105 -8.26 -9.88 11.02
CA LEU A 105 -6.81 -9.79 10.85
C LEU A 105 -6.06 -9.45 12.15
N ARG A 106 -6.77 -9.03 13.20
CA ARG A 106 -6.15 -8.65 14.47
C ARG A 106 -5.37 -9.80 15.12
N ASP A 107 -5.90 -11.00 15.06
CA ASP A 107 -5.26 -12.20 15.61
C ASP A 107 -4.06 -12.67 14.77
N ALA A 108 -3.97 -12.19 13.53
CA ALA A 108 -2.88 -12.48 12.61
C ALA A 108 -1.70 -11.50 12.75
N VAL A 109 -1.82 -10.42 13.53
CA VAL A 109 -0.75 -9.45 13.76
C VAL A 109 0.51 -10.14 14.26
N ASP A 110 1.67 -9.71 13.77
CA ASP A 110 2.96 -10.18 14.24
C ASP A 110 3.08 -9.98 15.76
N LYS A 111 3.17 -11.08 16.50
CA LYS A 111 3.23 -11.08 17.97
C LYS A 111 4.36 -10.25 18.53
N SER A 112 5.44 -10.05 17.76
CA SER A 112 6.57 -9.20 18.16
C SER A 112 6.25 -7.71 18.22
N LEU A 113 5.08 -7.30 17.70
CA LEU A 113 4.61 -5.91 17.71
C LEU A 113 3.64 -5.60 18.85
N ILE A 114 3.06 -6.64 19.46
CA ILE A 114 2.02 -6.50 20.49
C ILE A 114 2.62 -5.99 21.79
N GLY A 115 1.95 -5.02 22.41
CA GLY A 115 2.37 -4.48 23.72
C GLY A 115 3.54 -3.48 23.64
N LEU A 116 3.92 -3.05 22.45
CA LEU A 116 4.98 -2.04 22.26
C LEU A 116 4.42 -0.60 22.18
N GLY A 117 3.13 -0.41 22.41
CA GLY A 117 2.48 0.91 22.40
C GLY A 117 2.06 1.41 21.03
N PHE A 118 2.10 0.55 20.00
CA PHE A 118 1.72 0.89 18.62
C PHE A 118 0.37 0.32 18.19
N ASP A 119 -0.41 -0.27 19.11
CA ASP A 119 -1.64 -0.99 18.79
C ASP A 119 -2.64 -0.17 17.97
N GLY A 120 -2.79 1.13 18.29
CA GLY A 120 -3.67 2.04 17.56
C GLY A 120 -3.23 2.24 16.10
N GLU A 121 -1.92 2.43 15.87
CA GLU A 121 -1.34 2.60 14.53
C GLU A 121 -1.44 1.29 13.72
N ILE A 122 -1.17 0.16 14.35
CA ILE A 122 -1.31 -1.17 13.75
C ILE A 122 -2.75 -1.39 13.28
N PHE A 123 -3.72 -1.05 14.12
CA PHE A 123 -5.15 -1.17 13.77
C PHE A 123 -5.55 -0.22 12.63
N GLU A 124 -5.03 1.01 12.62
CA GLU A 124 -5.21 1.96 11.52
C GLU A 124 -4.69 1.39 10.20
N PHE A 125 -3.48 0.82 10.20
CA PHE A 125 -2.88 0.20 9.01
C PHE A 125 -3.67 -1.02 8.52
N LEU A 126 -4.16 -1.86 9.43
CA LEU A 126 -5.06 -2.96 9.08
C LEU A 126 -6.35 -2.46 8.45
N SER A 127 -6.94 -1.39 8.99
CA SER A 127 -8.15 -0.78 8.44
C SER A 127 -7.92 -0.27 7.01
N ILE A 128 -6.79 0.39 6.76
CA ILE A 128 -6.40 0.84 5.42
C ILE A 128 -6.22 -0.36 4.49
N ALA A 129 -5.50 -1.39 4.93
CA ALA A 129 -5.29 -2.60 4.14
C ALA A 129 -6.61 -3.26 3.73
N CYS A 130 -7.56 -3.40 4.66
CA CYS A 130 -8.89 -3.95 4.37
C CYS A 130 -9.68 -3.14 3.34
N LYS A 131 -9.57 -1.82 3.36
CA LYS A 131 -10.18 -0.96 2.33
C LYS A 131 -9.53 -1.18 0.96
N CYS A 132 -8.21 -1.38 0.92
CA CYS A 132 -7.48 -1.61 -0.32
C CYS A 132 -7.81 -2.97 -0.97
N VAL A 133 -8.09 -4.01 -0.18
CA VAL A 133 -8.36 -5.38 -0.67
C VAL A 133 -9.84 -5.69 -0.82
N GLN A 134 -10.72 -4.68 -0.90
CA GLN A 134 -12.14 -4.89 -1.19
C GLN A 134 -12.32 -5.65 -2.50
N SER A 135 -13.32 -6.56 -2.53
CA SER A 135 -13.63 -7.38 -3.70
C SER A 135 -13.99 -6.53 -4.90
N LEU A 136 -14.83 -5.53 -4.69
CA LEU A 136 -15.27 -4.59 -5.73
C LEU A 136 -14.22 -3.48 -5.91
N PRO A 137 -13.62 -3.33 -7.09
CA PRO A 137 -12.58 -2.32 -7.35
C PRO A 137 -13.01 -0.88 -7.03
N GLU A 138 -14.26 -0.54 -7.31
CA GLU A 138 -14.82 0.79 -7.07
C GLU A 138 -14.89 1.16 -5.58
N GLN A 139 -14.89 0.18 -4.69
CA GLN A 139 -14.87 0.39 -3.23
C GLN A 139 -13.46 0.65 -2.69
N ARG A 140 -12.43 0.37 -3.50
CA ARG A 140 -11.04 0.62 -3.11
C ARG A 140 -10.72 2.11 -3.20
N PRO A 141 -9.98 2.68 -2.23
CA PRO A 141 -9.51 4.06 -2.33
C PRO A 141 -8.56 4.26 -3.52
N THR A 142 -8.19 5.50 -3.82
CA THR A 142 -7.03 5.80 -4.68
C THR A 142 -5.73 5.72 -3.86
N MET A 143 -4.59 5.50 -4.51
CA MET A 143 -3.29 5.54 -3.81
C MET A 143 -2.99 6.91 -3.19
N LEU A 144 -3.50 7.99 -3.79
CA LEU A 144 -3.37 9.33 -3.20
C LEU A 144 -4.13 9.42 -1.87
N GLN A 145 -5.37 8.92 -1.80
CA GLN A 145 -6.16 8.87 -0.55
C GLN A 145 -5.48 7.99 0.51
N VAL A 146 -4.95 6.84 0.10
CA VAL A 146 -4.19 5.95 0.99
C VAL A 146 -2.98 6.67 1.56
N TYR A 147 -2.16 7.29 0.70
CA TYR A 147 -0.97 8.02 1.15
C TYR A 147 -1.33 9.18 2.09
N GLN A 148 -2.35 9.98 1.76
CA GLN A 148 -2.82 11.07 2.61
C GLN A 148 -3.25 10.60 4.01
N THR A 149 -3.92 9.44 4.09
CA THR A 149 -4.33 8.85 5.36
C THR A 149 -3.11 8.38 6.18
N MET A 150 -2.13 7.74 5.56
CA MET A 150 -0.96 7.19 6.23
C MET A 150 0.10 8.25 6.61
N ARG A 151 0.09 9.39 5.93
CA ARG A 151 1.08 10.47 6.09
C ARG A 151 1.18 10.99 7.52
N ALA A 152 0.06 11.08 8.24
CA ALA A 152 0.04 11.56 9.62
C ALA A 152 0.85 10.66 10.55
N THR A 153 0.68 9.33 10.42
CA THR A 153 1.46 8.33 11.16
C THR A 153 2.92 8.34 10.72
N GLY A 154 3.20 8.49 9.42
CA GLY A 154 4.55 8.64 8.91
C GLY A 154 5.32 9.79 9.57
N LYS A 155 4.69 10.96 9.71
CA LYS A 155 5.30 12.13 10.37
C LYS A 155 5.67 11.87 11.85
N LYS A 156 4.87 11.12 12.58
CA LYS A 156 5.20 10.72 13.97
C LYS A 156 6.48 9.89 14.03
N HIS A 157 6.81 9.16 12.98
CA HIS A 157 8.02 8.34 12.86
C HIS A 157 9.16 9.05 12.09
N GLY A 158 9.08 10.37 11.92
CA GLY A 158 10.14 11.16 11.29
C GLY A 158 10.26 11.00 9.77
N ILE A 159 9.20 10.49 9.12
CA ILE A 159 9.15 10.39 7.66
C ILE A 159 8.73 11.77 7.13
N VAL A 160 9.68 12.44 6.47
CA VAL A 160 9.47 13.76 5.87
C VAL A 160 9.01 13.58 4.42
N ASP A 161 8.08 14.44 4.00
CA ASP A 161 7.74 14.56 2.59
C ASP A 161 8.83 15.42 1.93
N ASP A 162 9.70 14.81 1.15
CA ASP A 162 10.49 15.54 0.17
C ASP A 162 9.54 16.01 -0.93
N HIS A 163 9.50 17.31 -1.13
CA HIS A 163 8.65 18.00 -2.12
C HIS A 163 9.07 17.69 -3.55
#